data_adcb1090e689017dd3eef190f8f05723
#
_entry.id   adcb1090e689017dd3eef190f8f05723
#
_cell.length_a   1.000
_cell.length_b   1.000
_cell.length_c   1.000
_cell.angle_alpha   90.00
_cell.angle_beta   90.00
_cell.angle_gamma   90.00
#
_symmetry.space_group_name_H-M   'P 1'
#
loop_
_entity.id
_entity.type
_entity.pdbx_description
1 polymer ?
#
loop_
_entity_poly.entity_id
_entity_poly.type
_entity_poly.pdbx_seq_one_letter_code
_entity_poly.pdbx_strand_id
1 'polypeptide(L)'
;MKGCIILIISSFLYLGNAQVSVIHFNSEWNKENAFDISVLKDCDKKNVMICHNEKLKDKHNIIAVPTIIVFDEGKEVARFQANILMKLTATKKDIQQEIDKIYLTKFE
;
A
#
# COMPACT_ATOMS: atom_id res chain seq x y z
N MET A 1 -19.69 16.43 -28.50
CA MET A 1 -19.30 16.50 -27.97
C MET A 1 -19.62 16.58 -26.93
N LYS A 2 -19.74 16.31 -26.48
CA LYS A 2 -19.97 16.27 -25.38
C LYS A 2 -19.34 15.31 -24.61
N GLY A 3 -18.92 14.16 -24.95
CA GLY A 3 -18.24 13.13 -24.25
C GLY A 3 -16.93 13.56 -23.70
N CYS A 4 -16.33 14.44 -24.32
CA CYS A 4 -15.08 14.93 -23.87
C CYS A 4 -15.11 15.49 -22.52
N ILE A 5 -16.18 16.10 -22.22
CA ILE A 5 -16.31 16.70 -20.95
C ILE A 5 -16.28 15.69 -19.87
N ILE A 6 -16.89 14.59 -20.14
CA ILE A 6 -16.93 13.53 -19.17
C ILE A 6 -15.57 12.98 -18.92
N LEU A 7 -14.77 12.90 -19.95
CA LEU A 7 -13.44 12.42 -19.78
C LEU A 7 -12.62 13.31 -18.91
N ILE A 8 -12.85 14.58 -19.03
CA ILE A 8 -12.16 15.51 -18.23
C ILE A 8 -12.49 15.31 -16.79
N ILE A 9 -13.72 15.04 -16.52
CA ILE A 9 -14.14 14.81 -15.19
C ILE A 9 -13.49 13.60 -14.62
N SER A 10 -13.35 12.58 -15.42
CA SER A 10 -12.68 11.39 -14.97
C SER A 10 -11.26 11.67 -14.58
N SER A 11 -10.58 12.42 -15.35
CA SER A 11 -9.27 12.80 -15.02
C SER A 11 -9.20 13.54 -13.74
N PHE A 12 -10.14 14.44 -13.55
CA PHE A 12 -10.22 15.19 -12.38
C PHE A 12 -10.35 14.37 -11.19
N LEU A 13 -11.06 13.24 -11.23
CA LEU A 13 -11.22 12.38 -10.15
C LEU A 13 -9.91 11.79 -9.69
N TYR A 14 -8.95 11.72 -10.55
CA TYR A 14 -7.69 11.26 -10.14
C TYR A 14 -6.90 12.22 -9.35
N LEU A 15 -7.24 13.47 -9.37
CA LEU A 15 -6.46 14.48 -8.73
C LEU A 15 -6.33 14.27 -7.24
N GLY A 16 -7.24 13.59 -6.65
CA GLY A 16 -7.16 13.36 -5.24
C GLY A 16 -6.56 12.03 -4.88
N ASN A 17 -6.24 11.22 -5.85
CA ASN A 17 -5.77 9.87 -5.59
C ASN A 17 -4.36 9.70 -6.06
N ALA A 18 -3.53 9.18 -5.21
CA ALA A 18 -2.18 8.84 -5.61
C ALA A 18 -2.25 7.55 -6.39
N GLN A 19 -1.40 7.43 -7.41
CA GLN A 19 -1.33 6.19 -8.16
C GLN A 19 -0.62 5.11 -7.33
N VAL A 20 0.14 5.52 -6.33
CA VAL A 20 0.83 4.60 -5.45
C VAL A 20 -0.02 4.38 -4.23
N SER A 21 -0.22 3.14 -3.84
CA SER A 21 -0.94 2.83 -2.62
C SER A 21 -0.16 1.85 -1.79
N VAL A 22 -0.38 1.90 -0.48
CA VAL A 22 0.30 1.04 0.46
C VAL A 22 -0.75 0.41 1.36
N ILE A 23 -0.69 -0.90 1.50
CA ILE A 23 -1.59 -1.59 2.40
C ILE A 23 -0.77 -2.26 3.49
N HIS A 24 -1.19 -2.04 4.73
CA HIS A 24 -0.58 -2.67 5.88
C HIS A 24 -1.54 -3.76 6.36
N PHE A 25 -1.09 -5.00 6.30
CA PHE A 25 -1.90 -6.14 6.74
C PHE A 25 -1.40 -6.58 8.11
N ASN A 26 -2.31 -6.70 9.04
CA ASN A 26 -1.95 -7.19 10.37
C ASN A 26 -3.12 -7.99 10.92
N SER A 27 -2.99 -8.50 12.11
CA SER A 27 -4.05 -9.21 12.79
C SER A 27 -4.24 -8.63 14.16
N GLU A 28 -5.44 -8.77 14.70
CA GLU A 28 -5.77 -8.18 15.99
C GLU A 28 -4.81 -8.64 17.09
N TRP A 29 -4.47 -9.93 17.10
CA TRP A 29 -3.60 -10.47 18.12
C TRP A 29 -2.16 -9.98 18.03
N ASN A 30 -1.79 -9.34 16.91
CA ASN A 30 -0.44 -8.84 16.70
C ASN A 30 -0.41 -7.31 16.62
N LYS A 31 -1.42 -6.65 17.12
CA LYS A 31 -1.53 -5.20 16.96
C LYS A 31 -0.39 -4.42 17.60
N GLU A 32 0.27 -4.98 18.59
CA GLU A 32 1.38 -4.30 19.22
C GLU A 32 2.59 -4.17 18.29
N ASN A 33 2.66 -5.00 17.26
CA ASN A 33 3.74 -4.95 16.31
C ASN A 33 3.32 -4.29 15.01
N ALA A 34 2.22 -3.54 15.02
CA ALA A 34 1.73 -2.85 13.84
C ALA A 34 2.73 -1.80 13.40
N PHE A 35 2.82 -1.63 12.09
CA PHE A 35 3.62 -0.54 11.54
C PHE A 35 2.69 0.64 11.28
N ASP A 36 3.12 1.82 11.63
CA ASP A 36 2.32 3.02 11.42
C ASP A 36 2.58 3.57 10.03
N ILE A 37 1.71 3.22 9.08
CA ILE A 37 1.88 3.68 7.71
C ILE A 37 1.50 5.14 7.51
N SER A 38 0.93 5.77 8.51
CA SER A 38 0.56 7.18 8.38
C SER A 38 1.78 8.08 8.19
N VAL A 39 2.97 7.58 8.53
CA VAL A 39 4.19 8.35 8.35
C VAL A 39 4.71 8.35 6.93
N LEU A 40 4.16 7.50 6.07
CA LEU A 40 4.59 7.45 4.67
C LEU A 40 3.97 8.60 3.89
N LYS A 41 4.68 9.05 2.86
CA LYS A 41 4.24 10.18 2.05
C LYS A 41 4.03 9.79 0.60
N ASP A 42 3.20 10.56 -0.09
CA ASP A 42 2.97 10.42 -1.52
C ASP A 42 2.32 9.10 -1.93
N CYS A 43 1.45 8.60 -1.08
CA CYS A 43 0.74 7.36 -1.38
C CYS A 43 -0.59 7.33 -0.63
N ASP A 44 -1.52 6.56 -1.17
CA ASP A 44 -2.76 6.26 -0.48
C ASP A 44 -2.45 5.13 0.51
N LYS A 45 -3.10 5.12 1.64
CA LYS A 45 -2.78 4.19 2.70
C LYS A 45 -4.01 3.47 3.19
N LYS A 46 -3.86 2.20 3.49
CA LYS A 46 -4.96 1.41 4.01
C LYS A 46 -4.45 0.39 5.01
N ASN A 47 -5.17 0.23 6.12
CA ASN A 47 -4.87 -0.83 7.07
C ASN A 47 -5.93 -1.92 6.93
N VAL A 48 -5.49 -3.15 6.86
CA VAL A 48 -6.38 -4.29 6.74
C VAL A 48 -6.11 -5.27 7.87
N MET A 49 -7.17 -5.62 8.61
CA MET A 49 -7.08 -6.63 9.64
C MET A 49 -7.47 -7.95 8.98
N ILE A 50 -6.52 -8.84 8.76
CA ILE A 50 -6.79 -10.05 8.00
C ILE A 50 -7.74 -11.00 8.70
N CYS A 51 -7.82 -10.93 10.02
CA CYS A 51 -8.76 -11.79 10.75
C CYS A 51 -10.20 -11.42 10.46
N HIS A 52 -10.44 -10.25 9.88
CA HIS A 52 -11.78 -9.82 9.47
C HIS A 52 -11.90 -9.72 7.96
N ASN A 53 -10.86 -10.12 7.21
CA ASN A 53 -10.85 -9.95 5.76
C ASN A 53 -10.10 -11.09 5.09
N GLU A 54 -10.65 -12.28 5.21
CA GLU A 54 -10.00 -13.44 4.63
C GLU A 54 -9.84 -13.36 3.12
N LYS A 55 -10.77 -12.72 2.47
CA LYS A 55 -10.68 -12.59 1.02
C LYS A 55 -9.45 -11.79 0.62
N LEU A 56 -9.17 -10.72 1.32
CA LEU A 56 -8.01 -9.90 1.02
C LEU A 56 -6.73 -10.61 1.42
N LYS A 57 -6.78 -11.36 2.49
CA LYS A 57 -5.64 -12.16 2.91
C LYS A 57 -5.26 -13.14 1.82
N ASP A 58 -6.25 -13.84 1.26
CA ASP A 58 -6.01 -14.84 0.22
C ASP A 58 -5.62 -14.18 -1.09
N LYS A 59 -6.28 -13.09 -1.44
CA LYS A 59 -6.01 -12.40 -2.67
C LYS A 59 -4.56 -11.93 -2.74
N HIS A 60 -4.03 -11.46 -1.63
CA HIS A 60 -2.67 -10.93 -1.59
C HIS A 60 -1.67 -11.91 -1.01
N ASN A 61 -2.12 -13.13 -0.72
CA ASN A 61 -1.25 -14.18 -0.27
C ASN A 61 -0.46 -13.80 0.97
N ILE A 62 -1.16 -13.32 1.98
CA ILE A 62 -0.51 -12.86 3.21
C ILE A 62 -0.20 -14.07 4.08
N ILE A 63 1.08 -14.33 4.30
CA ILE A 63 1.52 -15.48 5.07
C ILE A 63 2.16 -15.09 6.40
N ALA A 64 2.40 -13.83 6.61
CA ALA A 64 2.98 -13.35 7.86
C ALA A 64 2.39 -11.98 8.17
N VAL A 65 2.37 -11.61 9.43
CA VAL A 65 1.91 -10.28 9.84
C VAL A 65 2.91 -9.67 10.80
N PRO A 66 3.14 -8.37 10.70
CA PRO A 66 2.57 -7.48 9.69
C PRO A 66 3.24 -7.67 8.33
N THR A 67 2.50 -7.37 7.28
CA THR A 67 3.05 -7.33 5.92
C THR A 67 2.62 -6.01 5.32
N ILE A 68 3.54 -5.34 4.66
CA ILE A 68 3.24 -4.08 3.97
C ILE A 68 3.51 -4.30 2.50
N ILE A 69 2.54 -3.95 1.66
CA ILE A 69 2.69 -4.09 0.22
C ILE A 69 2.54 -2.72 -0.41
N VAL A 70 3.46 -2.39 -1.30
CA VAL A 70 3.42 -1.15 -2.07
C VAL A 70 2.92 -1.50 -3.47
N PHE A 71 1.92 -0.77 -3.93
CA PHE A 71 1.31 -0.98 -5.26
C PHE A 71 1.51 0.24 -6.13
N ASP A 72 1.74 0.01 -7.41
CA ASP A 72 1.77 1.06 -8.40
C ASP A 72 0.63 0.78 -9.37
N GLU A 73 -0.38 1.61 -9.35
CA GLU A 73 -1.57 1.45 -10.18
C GLU A 73 -2.18 0.06 -10.04
N GLY A 74 -2.24 -0.40 -8.82
CA GLY A 74 -2.85 -1.68 -8.52
C GLY A 74 -1.96 -2.90 -8.64
N LYS A 75 -0.73 -2.71 -9.08
CA LYS A 75 0.21 -3.82 -9.20
C LYS A 75 1.20 -3.81 -8.06
N GLU A 76 1.41 -4.96 -7.48
CA GLU A 76 2.37 -5.07 -6.38
C GLU A 76 3.78 -4.84 -6.89
N VAL A 77 4.50 -3.90 -6.30
CA VAL A 77 5.89 -3.63 -6.68
C VAL A 77 6.88 -3.90 -5.57
N ALA A 78 6.44 -3.94 -4.35
CA ALA A 78 7.34 -4.24 -3.23
C ALA A 78 6.54 -4.83 -2.08
N ARG A 79 7.15 -5.71 -1.34
CA ARG A 79 6.50 -6.38 -0.21
C ARG A 79 7.49 -6.51 0.93
N PHE A 80 7.06 -6.13 2.11
CA PHE A 80 7.86 -6.22 3.32
C PHE A 80 7.11 -7.11 4.30
N GLN A 81 7.67 -8.25 4.61
CA GLN A 81 7.02 -9.22 5.49
C GLN A 81 7.71 -9.32 6.82
N ALA A 82 6.94 -9.60 7.84
CA ALA A 82 7.49 -9.78 9.17
C ALA A 82 8.37 -11.01 9.26
N ASN A 83 9.25 -11.01 10.24
CA ASN A 83 10.10 -12.16 10.51
C ASN A 83 9.33 -13.18 11.36
N ILE A 84 10.00 -14.23 11.80
CA ILE A 84 9.34 -15.29 12.55
C ILE A 84 8.87 -14.81 13.91
N LEU A 85 9.35 -13.66 14.37
CA LEU A 85 8.90 -13.09 15.64
C LEU A 85 7.70 -12.17 15.44
N MET A 86 7.12 -12.16 14.26
CA MET A 86 5.97 -11.33 13.90
C MET A 86 6.26 -9.86 13.98
N LYS A 87 7.51 -9.49 13.68
CA LYS A 87 7.92 -8.10 13.69
C LYS A 87 8.49 -7.72 12.34
N LEU A 88 8.15 -6.53 11.90
CA LEU A 88 8.65 -6.01 10.65
C LEU A 88 10.04 -5.45 10.88
N THR A 89 11.01 -5.88 10.08
CA THR A 89 12.36 -5.34 10.21
C THR A 89 12.57 -4.16 9.28
N ALA A 90 11.71 -3.99 8.28
CA ALA A 90 11.81 -2.86 7.39
C ALA A 90 11.48 -1.57 8.14
N THR A 91 12.16 -0.50 7.79
CA THR A 91 11.94 0.79 8.44
C THR A 91 11.11 1.68 7.53
N LYS A 92 10.67 2.81 8.07
CA LYS A 92 9.97 3.82 7.29
C LYS A 92 10.79 4.17 6.05
N LYS A 93 12.10 4.31 6.22
CA LYS A 93 12.97 4.69 5.13
C LYS A 93 12.97 3.64 4.02
N ASP A 94 13.00 2.37 4.40
CA ASP A 94 13.00 1.29 3.42
C ASP A 94 11.75 1.33 2.57
N ILE A 95 10.62 1.53 3.21
CA ILE A 95 9.34 1.54 2.51
C ILE A 95 9.19 2.80 1.67
N GLN A 96 9.57 3.94 2.25
CA GLN A 96 9.46 5.21 1.53
C GLN A 96 10.33 5.20 0.26
N GLN A 97 11.47 4.53 0.31
CA GLN A 97 12.35 4.44 -0.84
C GLN A 97 11.66 3.73 -2.00
N GLU A 98 10.87 2.71 -1.72
CA GLU A 98 10.17 2.01 -2.79
C GLU A 98 9.11 2.90 -3.41
N ILE A 99 8.44 3.70 -2.60
CA ILE A 99 7.46 4.65 -3.09
C ILE A 99 8.16 5.69 -3.98
N ASP A 100 9.26 6.23 -3.49
CA ASP A 100 9.99 7.27 -4.20
C ASP A 100 10.54 6.77 -5.54
N LYS A 101 10.98 5.54 -5.58
CA LYS A 101 11.48 4.97 -6.81
C LYS A 101 10.44 4.94 -7.91
N ILE A 102 9.19 4.69 -7.55
CA ILE A 102 8.12 4.66 -8.54
C ILE A 102 7.99 6.01 -9.22
N TYR A 103 8.00 7.08 -8.42
CA TYR A 103 7.88 8.42 -8.98
C TYR A 103 9.10 8.81 -9.80
N LEU A 104 10.28 8.42 -9.36
CA LEU A 104 11.48 8.73 -10.09
C LEU A 104 11.47 8.06 -11.46
N THR A 105 11.01 6.83 -11.52
CA THR A 105 10.94 6.11 -12.76
C THR A 105 9.98 6.78 -13.73
N LYS A 106 8.90 7.31 -13.21
CA LYS A 106 7.89 7.93 -14.07
C LYS A 106 8.35 9.22 -14.71
N PHE A 107 9.34 9.86 -14.13
CA PHE A 107 9.82 11.12 -14.67
C PHE A 107 11.06 10.98 -15.52
N GLU A 108 11.47 9.77 -15.76
CA GLU A 108 12.54 9.52 -16.71
C GLU A 108 11.99 9.42 -18.14
#